data_20a5f3a58690d3791585e7c4bb74cd03
#
_entry.id   20a5f3a58690d3791585e7c4bb74cd03
#
_cell.length_a   1.000
_cell.length_b   1.000
_cell.length_c   1.000
_cell.angle_alpha   90.00
_cell.angle_beta   90.00
_cell.angle_gamma   90.00
#
_symmetry.space_group_name_H-M   'P 1'
#
loop_
_entity.id
_entity.type
_entity.pdbx_description
1 polymer ?
#
loop_
_entity_poly.entity_id
_entity_poly.type
_entity_poly.pdbx_seq_one_letter_code
_entity_poly.pdbx_strand_id
1 'polypeptide(L)'
;MKFITMRNKKNTMDKYMKLIIQMPCYNEAETLNIALDALPRTLEGIDCIEYLIINDGSRDDTLQAARQWGVNYIVNFKQNKGLAKGFMAGIDGCLCQGADIIVNTDADNQYCAEDIHKLIEPILRGEADIVVGARPIDKTAHFSPVKKKLQHFGSWVVRKASNTQIPDAPSGFRAYSREAAMRMNVVNDYTYTLETIVQAGREKIPMTSVPVRTNGELRPSRLFNSIWGYVKKSMITIIRAYMMYKPLKCFTFLCIPPIL
;
A
#
# COMPACT_ATOMS: atom_id res chain seq x y z
N MET A 1 -9.42 -31.63 -15.16
CA MET A 1 -10.85 -31.56 -14.78
C MET A 1 -11.15 -30.10 -14.53
N LYS A 2 -11.86 -29.41 -15.45
CA LYS A 2 -12.21 -27.99 -15.31
C LYS A 2 -13.53 -27.90 -14.57
N PHE A 3 -13.51 -27.45 -13.32
CA PHE A 3 -14.73 -26.99 -12.67
C PHE A 3 -15.03 -25.58 -13.18
N ILE A 4 -15.97 -25.46 -14.10
CA ILE A 4 -16.57 -24.19 -14.48
C ILE A 4 -17.70 -23.96 -13.49
N THR A 5 -17.42 -23.20 -12.42
CA THR A 5 -18.49 -22.70 -11.56
C THR A 5 -19.21 -21.60 -12.33
N MET A 6 -20.36 -21.91 -12.91
CA MET A 6 -21.27 -20.89 -13.42
C MET A 6 -21.75 -20.06 -12.22
N ARG A 7 -21.19 -18.89 -12.06
CA ARG A 7 -21.72 -17.87 -11.14
C ARG A 7 -23.06 -17.42 -11.73
N ASN A 8 -24.15 -17.94 -11.17
CA ASN A 8 -25.51 -17.54 -11.49
C ASN A 8 -25.64 -16.02 -11.23
N LYS A 9 -25.81 -15.24 -12.29
CA LYS A 9 -26.26 -13.85 -12.25
C LYS A 9 -27.75 -13.81 -11.87
N LYS A 10 -28.11 -14.09 -10.64
CA LYS A 10 -29.42 -13.74 -10.04
C LYS A 10 -29.42 -14.22 -8.57
N ASN A 11 -29.04 -13.35 -7.69
CA ASN A 11 -29.45 -13.06 -6.32
C ASN A 11 -28.29 -12.31 -5.62
N THR A 12 -28.00 -11.10 -6.08
CA THR A 12 -27.38 -10.10 -5.22
C THR A 12 -28.49 -9.63 -4.26
N MET A 13 -28.68 -10.31 -3.14
CA MET A 13 -28.94 -9.58 -1.92
C MET A 13 -27.80 -8.57 -1.85
N ASP A 14 -28.11 -7.27 -1.77
CA ASP A 14 -27.10 -6.23 -1.67
C ASP A 14 -26.20 -6.56 -0.49
N LYS A 15 -25.03 -7.12 -0.80
CA LYS A 15 -24.07 -7.45 0.24
C LYS A 15 -23.57 -6.12 0.77
N TYR A 16 -23.87 -5.83 2.02
CA TYR A 16 -23.35 -4.65 2.73
C TYR A 16 -21.84 -4.57 2.56
N MET A 17 -21.37 -3.48 1.93
CA MET A 17 -19.96 -3.28 1.59
C MET A 17 -19.33 -2.23 2.49
N LYS A 18 -18.37 -2.67 3.30
CA LYS A 18 -17.63 -1.84 4.24
C LYS A 18 -16.23 -1.54 3.75
N LEU A 19 -15.93 -0.25 3.57
CA LEU A 19 -14.59 0.26 3.29
C LEU A 19 -13.98 0.80 4.58
N ILE A 20 -12.75 0.38 4.88
CA ILE A 20 -11.94 1.03 5.92
C ILE A 20 -10.71 1.67 5.27
N ILE A 21 -10.54 2.97 5.48
CA ILE A 21 -9.36 3.72 5.04
C ILE A 21 -8.38 3.75 6.21
N GLN A 22 -7.22 3.10 6.03
CA GLN A 22 -6.17 3.10 7.03
C GLN A 22 -5.05 4.09 6.69
N MET A 23 -4.49 4.70 7.72
CA MET A 23 -3.47 5.74 7.59
C MET A 23 -2.39 5.56 8.67
N PRO A 24 -1.19 5.06 8.31
CA PRO A 24 -0.05 5.02 9.22
C PRO A 24 0.46 6.43 9.51
N CYS A 25 0.66 6.75 10.79
CA CYS A 25 1.07 8.07 11.26
C CYS A 25 2.26 7.98 12.22
N TYR A 26 3.25 8.83 12.02
CA TYR A 26 4.35 9.05 12.94
C TYR A 26 4.75 10.52 12.98
N ASN A 27 4.38 11.23 14.06
CA ASN A 27 4.58 12.67 14.24
C ASN A 27 3.94 13.49 13.11
N GLU A 28 2.63 13.30 12.89
CA GLU A 28 1.85 13.93 11.80
C GLU A 28 0.78 14.91 12.33
N ALA A 29 0.93 15.43 13.55
CA ALA A 29 -0.08 16.31 14.18
C ALA A 29 -0.48 17.51 13.30
N GLU A 30 0.47 18.07 12.54
CA GLU A 30 0.24 19.24 11.70
C GLU A 30 -0.54 18.94 10.41
N THR A 31 -0.38 17.73 9.85
CA THR A 31 -0.95 17.37 8.53
C THR A 31 -2.15 16.44 8.62
N LEU A 32 -2.32 15.74 9.75
CA LEU A 32 -3.31 14.68 9.91
C LEU A 32 -4.75 15.17 9.68
N ASN A 33 -5.13 16.29 10.26
CA ASN A 33 -6.49 16.84 10.09
C ASN A 33 -6.77 17.20 8.63
N ILE A 34 -5.79 17.80 7.93
CA ILE A 34 -5.90 18.15 6.52
C ILE A 34 -6.12 16.88 5.67
N ALA A 35 -5.34 15.83 5.97
CA ALA A 35 -5.45 14.56 5.26
C ALA A 35 -6.81 13.87 5.53
N LEU A 36 -7.29 13.88 6.79
CA LEU A 36 -8.56 13.29 7.19
C LEU A 36 -9.77 14.05 6.61
N ASP A 37 -9.71 15.38 6.56
CA ASP A 37 -10.78 16.21 6.01
C ASP A 37 -10.95 16.01 4.50
N ALA A 38 -9.87 15.69 3.80
CA ALA A 38 -9.87 15.39 2.36
C ALA A 38 -10.49 14.02 2.03
N LEU A 39 -10.63 13.10 3.00
CA LEU A 39 -11.14 11.75 2.74
C LEU A 39 -12.63 11.75 2.39
N PRO A 40 -13.06 10.91 1.42
CA PRO A 40 -14.45 10.82 1.03
C PRO A 40 -15.32 10.26 2.16
N ARG A 41 -16.53 10.82 2.31
CA ARG A 41 -17.56 10.37 3.28
C ARG A 41 -18.53 9.37 2.66
N THR A 42 -18.68 9.41 1.35
CA THR A 42 -19.53 8.52 0.57
C THR A 42 -18.82 8.13 -0.73
N LEU A 43 -18.99 6.90 -1.17
CA LEU A 43 -18.48 6.38 -2.42
C LEU A 43 -19.50 5.43 -3.03
N GLU A 44 -19.63 5.45 -4.35
CA GLU A 44 -20.54 4.56 -5.07
C GLU A 44 -20.15 3.09 -4.84
N GLY A 45 -21.12 2.25 -4.53
CA GLY A 45 -20.92 0.83 -4.24
C GLY A 45 -20.37 0.51 -2.84
N ILE A 46 -20.31 1.51 -1.93
CA ILE A 46 -19.89 1.36 -0.54
C ILE A 46 -21.00 1.85 0.38
N ASP A 47 -21.42 1.00 1.32
CA ASP A 47 -22.48 1.31 2.27
C ASP A 47 -21.96 2.01 3.53
N CYS A 48 -20.71 1.72 3.90
CA CYS A 48 -20.10 2.28 5.10
C CYS A 48 -18.61 2.58 4.86
N ILE A 49 -18.19 3.80 5.20
CA ILE A 49 -16.79 4.21 5.19
C ILE A 49 -16.37 4.52 6.62
N GLU A 50 -15.29 3.87 7.05
CA GLU A 50 -14.70 4.10 8.36
C GLU A 50 -13.20 4.39 8.24
N TYR A 51 -12.63 5.00 9.27
CA TYR A 51 -11.25 5.47 9.28
C TYR A 51 -10.48 4.82 10.42
N LEU A 52 -9.32 4.26 10.10
CA LEU A 52 -8.42 3.64 11.06
C LEU A 52 -7.07 4.34 11.03
N ILE A 53 -6.65 4.91 12.14
CA ILE A 53 -5.32 5.51 12.31
C ILE A 53 -4.39 4.55 13.01
N ILE A 54 -3.19 4.38 12.47
CA ILE A 54 -2.12 3.64 13.12
C ILE A 54 -1.11 4.66 13.65
N ASN A 55 -1.15 4.92 14.95
CA ASN A 55 -0.15 5.75 15.61
C ASN A 55 1.10 4.92 15.93
N ASP A 56 2.16 5.12 15.17
CA ASP A 56 3.42 4.39 15.31
C ASP A 56 4.34 5.01 16.38
N GLY A 57 3.78 5.21 17.59
CA GLY A 57 4.54 5.72 18.72
C GLY A 57 4.96 7.17 18.57
N SER A 58 4.07 8.03 18.03
CA SER A 58 4.30 9.47 17.92
C SER A 58 4.58 10.11 19.27
N ARG A 59 5.39 11.17 19.26
CA ARG A 59 5.77 11.95 20.43
C ARG A 59 5.14 13.34 20.45
N ASP A 60 4.43 13.69 19.38
CA ASP A 60 3.63 14.90 19.21
C ASP A 60 2.14 14.62 19.46
N ASP A 61 1.29 15.59 19.19
CA ASP A 61 -0.15 15.51 19.39
C ASP A 61 -0.92 14.69 18.32
N THR A 62 -0.24 13.87 17.51
CA THR A 62 -0.87 13.03 16.46
C THR A 62 -2.02 12.19 17.01
N LEU A 63 -1.80 11.50 18.14
CA LEU A 63 -2.83 10.66 18.74
C LEU A 63 -4.04 11.48 19.22
N GLN A 64 -3.78 12.66 19.79
CA GLN A 64 -4.82 13.56 20.25
C GLN A 64 -5.62 14.12 19.08
N ALA A 65 -4.95 14.56 18.01
CA ALA A 65 -5.59 15.02 16.79
C ALA A 65 -6.52 13.96 16.18
N ALA A 66 -6.07 12.70 16.08
CA ALA A 66 -6.90 11.60 15.59
C ALA A 66 -8.18 11.39 16.44
N ARG A 67 -8.05 11.46 17.78
CA ARG A 67 -9.21 11.33 18.69
C ARG A 67 -10.17 12.49 18.58
N GLN A 68 -9.65 13.71 18.52
CA GLN A 68 -10.47 14.93 18.41
C GLN A 68 -11.23 14.99 17.09
N TRP A 69 -10.63 14.52 16.01
CA TRP A 69 -11.30 14.44 14.72
C TRP A 69 -12.42 13.38 14.70
N GLY A 70 -12.37 12.39 15.57
CA GLY A 70 -13.38 11.36 15.72
C GLY A 70 -13.21 10.18 14.76
N VAL A 71 -11.97 9.73 14.51
CA VAL A 71 -11.73 8.50 13.74
C VAL A 71 -12.36 7.29 14.42
N ASN A 72 -12.83 6.32 13.63
CA ASN A 72 -13.55 5.16 14.15
C ASN A 72 -12.62 4.23 14.96
N TYR A 73 -11.36 4.06 14.51
CA TYR A 73 -10.44 3.12 15.11
C TYR A 73 -9.02 3.68 15.22
N ILE A 74 -8.32 3.31 16.29
CA ILE A 74 -6.93 3.67 16.50
C ILE A 74 -6.14 2.43 16.93
N VAL A 75 -5.13 2.08 16.14
CA VAL A 75 -4.05 1.18 16.57
C VAL A 75 -2.94 2.04 17.14
N ASN A 76 -2.61 1.87 18.42
CA ASN A 76 -1.63 2.72 19.11
C ASN A 76 -0.43 1.91 19.59
N PHE A 77 0.77 2.16 19.02
CA PHE A 77 2.02 1.57 19.49
C PHE A 77 2.64 2.43 20.58
N LYS A 78 3.20 1.78 21.60
CA LYS A 78 3.92 2.47 22.68
C LYS A 78 5.23 3.12 22.21
N GLN A 79 5.81 2.62 21.12
CA GLN A 79 7.05 3.11 20.52
C GLN A 79 7.03 2.87 19.03
N ASN A 80 7.85 3.62 18.27
CA ASN A 80 7.98 3.47 16.84
C ASN A 80 8.45 2.05 16.46
N LYS A 81 7.68 1.35 15.64
CA LYS A 81 7.98 0.01 15.12
C LYS A 81 8.27 0.01 13.62
N GLY A 82 8.08 1.14 12.96
CA GLY A 82 8.31 1.33 11.55
C GLY A 82 7.10 1.05 10.66
N LEU A 83 7.16 1.64 9.45
CA LEU A 83 6.04 1.70 8.51
C LEU A 83 5.47 0.32 8.17
N ALA A 84 6.30 -0.69 7.99
CA ALA A 84 5.85 -2.02 7.60
C ALA A 84 5.02 -2.70 8.70
N LYS A 85 5.44 -2.59 9.96
CA LYS A 85 4.68 -3.12 11.10
C LYS A 85 3.41 -2.32 11.35
N GLY A 86 3.47 -1.00 11.16
CA GLY A 86 2.29 -0.14 11.20
C GLY A 86 1.26 -0.57 10.15
N PHE A 87 1.68 -0.75 8.91
CA PHE A 87 0.81 -1.20 7.82
C PHE A 87 0.13 -2.54 8.15
N MET A 88 0.88 -3.55 8.60
CA MET A 88 0.30 -4.85 8.93
C MET A 88 -0.68 -4.78 10.10
N ALA A 89 -0.35 -4.04 11.16
CA ALA A 89 -1.27 -3.85 12.28
C ALA A 89 -2.56 -3.11 11.86
N GLY A 90 -2.46 -2.23 10.88
CA GLY A 90 -3.62 -1.59 10.26
C GLY A 90 -4.47 -2.57 9.46
N ILE A 91 -3.85 -3.42 8.62
CA ILE A 91 -4.55 -4.50 7.89
C ILE A 91 -5.29 -5.41 8.87
N ASP A 92 -4.61 -5.89 9.91
CA ASP A 92 -5.22 -6.73 10.94
C ASP A 92 -6.38 -6.02 11.64
N GLY A 93 -6.18 -4.74 12.00
CA GLY A 93 -7.22 -3.91 12.60
C GLY A 93 -8.45 -3.77 11.69
N CYS A 94 -8.25 -3.45 10.41
CA CYS A 94 -9.34 -3.34 9.43
C CYS A 94 -10.10 -4.67 9.26
N LEU A 95 -9.38 -5.79 9.17
CA LEU A 95 -9.99 -7.12 9.06
C LEU A 95 -10.81 -7.49 10.29
N CYS A 96 -10.31 -7.18 11.50
CA CYS A 96 -11.03 -7.39 12.76
C CYS A 96 -12.31 -6.55 12.84
N GLN A 97 -12.33 -5.36 12.22
CA GLN A 97 -13.51 -4.49 12.16
C GLN A 97 -14.43 -4.83 10.97
N GLY A 98 -14.18 -5.91 10.27
CA GLY A 98 -15.07 -6.42 9.22
C GLY A 98 -14.98 -5.70 7.88
N ALA A 99 -13.84 -5.09 7.56
CA ALA A 99 -13.63 -4.46 6.25
C ALA A 99 -13.80 -5.47 5.10
N ASP A 100 -14.54 -5.11 4.07
CA ASP A 100 -14.59 -5.81 2.77
C ASP A 100 -13.52 -5.28 1.82
N ILE A 101 -13.24 -3.98 1.89
CA ILE A 101 -12.17 -3.30 1.16
C ILE A 101 -11.35 -2.47 2.14
N ILE A 102 -10.04 -2.49 1.98
CA ILE A 102 -9.12 -1.66 2.77
C ILE A 102 -8.36 -0.75 1.82
N VAL A 103 -8.39 0.55 2.07
CA VAL A 103 -7.55 1.52 1.37
C VAL A 103 -6.47 2.02 2.31
N ASN A 104 -5.22 1.94 1.87
CA ASN A 104 -4.09 2.55 2.55
C ASN A 104 -3.73 3.87 1.90
N THR A 105 -3.57 4.92 2.69
CA THR A 105 -3.09 6.24 2.27
C THR A 105 -2.12 6.81 3.31
N ASP A 106 -1.38 7.85 2.93
CA ASP A 106 -0.39 8.49 3.79
C ASP A 106 -0.99 9.74 4.48
N ALA A 107 -0.50 10.08 5.68
CA ALA A 107 -1.00 11.18 6.51
C ALA A 107 -0.49 12.57 6.07
N ASP A 108 0.38 12.64 5.05
CA ASP A 108 0.96 13.88 4.55
C ASP A 108 0.15 14.55 3.42
N ASN A 109 -1.02 13.99 3.11
CA ASN A 109 -1.94 14.47 2.08
C ASN A 109 -1.31 14.58 0.66
N GLN A 110 -0.26 13.82 0.37
CA GLN A 110 0.35 13.84 -0.98
C GLN A 110 -0.54 13.19 -2.04
N TYR A 111 -1.39 12.24 -1.68
CA TYR A 111 -2.33 11.61 -2.61
C TYR A 111 -3.65 12.39 -2.64
N CYS A 112 -4.20 12.55 -3.84
CA CYS A 112 -5.54 13.11 -3.99
C CYS A 112 -6.59 12.09 -3.51
N ALA A 113 -7.19 12.36 -2.36
CA ALA A 113 -8.14 11.44 -1.72
C ALA A 113 -9.40 11.20 -2.57
N GLU A 114 -9.77 12.16 -3.44
CA GLU A 114 -10.87 11.97 -4.39
C GLU A 114 -10.62 10.77 -5.33
N ASP A 115 -9.36 10.41 -5.60
CA ASP A 115 -9.03 9.29 -6.46
C ASP A 115 -9.20 7.91 -5.80
N ILE A 116 -9.66 7.84 -4.53
CA ILE A 116 -9.98 6.59 -3.84
C ILE A 116 -11.01 5.77 -4.63
N HIS A 117 -12.00 6.43 -5.28
CA HIS A 117 -12.96 5.74 -6.12
C HIS A 117 -12.30 4.91 -7.23
N LYS A 118 -11.22 5.42 -7.84
CA LYS A 118 -10.47 4.69 -8.89
C LYS A 118 -9.77 3.45 -8.34
N LEU A 119 -9.33 3.50 -7.08
CA LEU A 119 -8.67 2.36 -6.43
C LEU A 119 -9.66 1.23 -6.12
N ILE A 120 -10.86 1.57 -5.67
CA ILE A 120 -11.84 0.56 -5.26
C ILE A 120 -12.63 -0.03 -6.44
N GLU A 121 -12.79 0.71 -7.54
CA GLU A 121 -13.60 0.31 -8.69
C GLU A 121 -13.20 -1.05 -9.29
N PRO A 122 -11.90 -1.38 -9.55
CA PRO A 122 -11.52 -2.69 -10.05
C PRO A 122 -11.80 -3.83 -9.06
N ILE A 123 -11.80 -3.55 -7.75
CA ILE A 123 -12.16 -4.54 -6.72
C ILE A 123 -13.66 -4.77 -6.72
N LEU A 124 -14.47 -3.72 -6.77
CA LEU A 124 -15.93 -3.81 -6.83
C LEU A 124 -16.40 -4.57 -8.09
N ARG A 125 -15.67 -4.41 -9.21
CA ARG A 125 -15.94 -5.16 -10.44
C ARG A 125 -15.42 -6.61 -10.42
N GLY A 126 -14.64 -7.00 -9.42
CA GLY A 126 -14.00 -8.33 -9.34
C GLY A 126 -12.89 -8.53 -10.37
N GLU A 127 -12.28 -7.46 -10.87
CA GLU A 127 -11.20 -7.48 -11.86
C GLU A 127 -9.82 -7.63 -11.18
N ALA A 128 -9.69 -7.13 -9.95
CA ALA A 128 -8.46 -7.20 -9.17
C ALA A 128 -8.77 -7.31 -7.67
N ASP A 129 -7.80 -7.87 -6.93
CA ASP A 129 -7.83 -7.95 -5.47
C ASP A 129 -6.89 -6.94 -4.81
N ILE A 130 -5.92 -6.45 -5.58
CA ILE A 130 -5.00 -5.37 -5.17
C ILE A 130 -4.95 -4.32 -6.26
N VAL A 131 -5.14 -3.06 -5.90
CA VAL A 131 -5.04 -1.93 -6.83
C VAL A 131 -4.01 -0.94 -6.31
N VAL A 132 -3.04 -0.60 -7.16
CA VAL A 132 -1.96 0.36 -6.83
C VAL A 132 -2.22 1.68 -7.55
N GLY A 133 -2.28 2.77 -6.81
CA GLY A 133 -2.34 4.11 -7.36
C GLY A 133 -0.99 4.50 -7.97
N ALA A 134 -0.93 4.62 -9.28
CA ALA A 134 0.28 5.01 -10.01
C ALA A 134 0.35 6.53 -10.14
N ARG A 135 1.37 7.13 -9.50
CA ARG A 135 1.62 8.57 -9.57
C ARG A 135 2.19 8.95 -10.93
N PRO A 136 1.93 10.16 -11.44
CA PRO A 136 2.54 10.67 -12.67
C PRO A 136 4.00 11.09 -12.40
N ILE A 137 4.90 10.12 -12.20
CA ILE A 137 6.31 10.34 -11.78
C ILE A 137 7.02 11.37 -12.67
N ASP A 138 6.81 11.30 -13.98
CA ASP A 138 7.45 12.21 -14.94
C ASP A 138 6.95 13.65 -14.84
N LYS A 139 5.69 13.85 -14.42
CA LYS A 139 5.06 15.17 -14.24
C LYS A 139 5.26 15.74 -12.84
N THR A 140 5.80 14.99 -11.91
CA THR A 140 6.00 15.44 -10.53
C THR A 140 7.17 16.41 -10.46
N ALA A 141 6.87 17.70 -10.21
CA ALA A 141 7.85 18.80 -10.23
C ALA A 141 8.95 18.64 -9.16
N HIS A 142 8.62 18.06 -8.02
CA HIS A 142 9.53 17.90 -6.87
C HIS A 142 10.55 16.79 -7.02
N PHE A 143 10.48 15.97 -8.08
CA PHE A 143 11.41 14.87 -8.27
C PHE A 143 12.57 15.28 -9.17
N SER A 144 13.80 15.19 -8.63
CA SER A 144 14.99 15.37 -9.44
C SER A 144 15.06 14.31 -10.56
N PRO A 145 15.74 14.61 -11.70
CA PRO A 145 15.88 13.63 -12.80
C PRO A 145 16.48 12.31 -12.36
N VAL A 146 17.40 12.35 -11.39
CA VAL A 146 18.01 11.15 -10.80
C VAL A 146 16.99 10.34 -10.02
N LYS A 147 16.16 10.99 -9.20
CA LYS A 147 15.10 10.34 -8.43
C LYS A 147 14.07 9.67 -9.36
N LYS A 148 13.68 10.33 -10.47
CA LYS A 148 12.78 9.75 -11.48
C LYS A 148 13.37 8.49 -12.10
N LYS A 149 14.63 8.53 -12.57
CA LYS A 149 15.31 7.36 -13.14
C LYS A 149 15.43 6.20 -12.14
N LEU A 150 15.76 6.48 -10.89
CA LEU A 150 15.85 5.46 -9.84
C LEU A 150 14.48 4.82 -9.51
N GLN A 151 13.41 5.59 -9.52
CA GLN A 151 12.06 5.05 -9.32
C GLN A 151 11.62 4.16 -10.49
N HIS A 152 11.88 4.58 -11.73
CA HIS A 152 11.60 3.74 -12.91
C HIS A 152 12.42 2.45 -12.89
N PHE A 153 13.70 2.52 -12.56
CA PHE A 153 14.56 1.35 -12.44
C PHE A 153 14.11 0.43 -11.31
N GLY A 154 13.82 0.97 -10.12
CA GLY A 154 13.31 0.18 -8.99
C GLY A 154 12.00 -0.53 -9.33
N SER A 155 11.05 0.18 -9.93
CA SER A 155 9.78 -0.41 -10.37
C SER A 155 9.98 -1.48 -11.46
N TRP A 156 10.93 -1.28 -12.38
CA TRP A 156 11.29 -2.29 -13.38
C TRP A 156 11.82 -3.57 -12.73
N VAL A 157 12.73 -3.45 -11.74
CA VAL A 157 13.28 -4.61 -11.02
C VAL A 157 12.14 -5.35 -10.28
N VAL A 158 11.24 -4.62 -9.62
CA VAL A 158 10.09 -5.22 -8.92
C VAL A 158 9.19 -5.95 -9.92
N ARG A 159 8.84 -5.34 -11.06
CA ARG A 159 8.06 -6.01 -12.12
C ARG A 159 8.69 -7.33 -12.56
N LYS A 160 10.01 -7.35 -12.80
CA LYS A 160 10.73 -8.58 -13.17
C LYS A 160 10.75 -9.63 -12.06
N ALA A 161 10.91 -9.20 -10.80
CA ALA A 161 10.91 -10.10 -9.65
C ALA A 161 9.54 -10.70 -9.36
N SER A 162 8.48 -9.90 -9.48
CA SER A 162 7.09 -10.26 -9.16
C SER A 162 6.32 -10.87 -10.35
N ASN A 163 6.79 -10.66 -11.58
CA ASN A 163 6.04 -10.94 -12.80
C ASN A 163 4.70 -10.17 -12.87
N THR A 164 4.73 -8.89 -12.45
CA THR A 164 3.58 -7.97 -12.51
C THR A 164 3.86 -6.82 -13.47
N GLN A 165 2.83 -6.00 -13.76
CA GLN A 165 2.96 -4.83 -14.63
C GLN A 165 2.84 -3.49 -13.86
N ILE A 166 3.02 -3.50 -12.54
CA ILE A 166 2.84 -2.31 -11.70
C ILE A 166 3.90 -1.24 -12.02
N PRO A 167 3.52 -0.05 -12.49
CA PRO A 167 4.46 0.98 -12.93
C PRO A 167 5.10 1.75 -11.78
N ASP A 168 4.40 1.92 -10.64
CA ASP A 168 4.84 2.68 -9.46
C ASP A 168 4.85 1.79 -8.22
N ALA A 169 5.87 0.93 -8.12
CA ALA A 169 6.00 0.00 -7.01
C ALA A 169 6.17 0.66 -5.62
N PRO A 170 6.83 1.83 -5.47
CA PRO A 170 6.93 2.51 -4.18
C PRO A 170 5.64 3.18 -3.69
N SER A 171 4.60 3.31 -4.53
CA SER A 171 3.35 3.97 -4.11
C SER A 171 2.72 3.27 -2.90
N GLY A 172 2.39 4.05 -1.87
CA GLY A 172 1.65 3.62 -0.68
C GLY A 172 0.13 3.71 -0.82
N PHE A 173 -0.36 4.39 -1.87
CA PHE A 173 -1.79 4.57 -2.13
C PHE A 173 -2.37 3.34 -2.82
N ARG A 174 -3.03 2.49 -2.05
CA ARG A 174 -3.46 1.16 -2.50
C ARG A 174 -4.79 0.75 -1.92
N ALA A 175 -5.52 -0.06 -2.70
CA ALA A 175 -6.69 -0.77 -2.22
C ALA A 175 -6.44 -2.28 -2.20
N TYR A 176 -7.05 -2.95 -1.23
CA TYR A 176 -6.99 -4.39 -1.04
C TYR A 176 -8.40 -4.93 -0.82
N SER A 177 -8.77 -6.00 -1.52
CA SER A 177 -9.94 -6.79 -1.16
C SER A 177 -9.70 -7.47 0.20
N ARG A 178 -10.76 -7.87 0.90
CA ARG A 178 -10.66 -8.65 2.14
C ARG A 178 -9.81 -9.92 1.93
N GLU A 179 -10.00 -10.61 0.80
CA GLU A 179 -9.26 -11.84 0.48
C GLU A 179 -7.77 -11.57 0.30
N ALA A 180 -7.40 -10.52 -0.42
CA ALA A 180 -6.00 -10.12 -0.56
C ALA A 180 -5.41 -9.70 0.79
N ALA A 181 -6.13 -8.89 1.57
CA ALA A 181 -5.67 -8.42 2.87
C ALA A 181 -5.36 -9.58 3.84
N MET A 182 -6.22 -10.61 3.89
CA MET A 182 -6.00 -11.81 4.72
C MET A 182 -4.76 -12.63 4.31
N ARG A 183 -4.31 -12.50 3.06
CA ARG A 183 -3.12 -13.20 2.54
C ARG A 183 -1.84 -12.39 2.66
N MET A 184 -1.93 -11.08 2.94
CA MET A 184 -0.75 -10.24 3.07
C MET A 184 0.05 -10.59 4.32
N ASN A 185 1.36 -10.79 4.12
CA ASN A 185 2.31 -11.00 5.19
C ASN A 185 3.62 -10.27 4.85
N VAL A 186 3.92 -9.21 5.62
CA VAL A 186 5.13 -8.41 5.44
C VAL A 186 6.12 -8.72 6.55
N VAL A 187 7.24 -9.28 6.18
CA VAL A 187 8.32 -9.69 7.11
C VAL A 187 9.38 -8.61 7.26
N ASN A 188 9.49 -7.71 6.29
CA ASN A 188 10.49 -6.65 6.29
C ASN A 188 10.10 -5.52 7.26
N ASP A 189 11.09 -4.98 7.96
CA ASP A 189 10.88 -3.84 8.87
C ASP A 189 10.91 -2.48 8.15
N TYR A 190 11.38 -2.41 6.90
CA TYR A 190 11.62 -1.14 6.21
C TYR A 190 10.39 -0.61 5.46
N THR A 191 9.83 -1.39 4.54
CA THR A 191 8.67 -0.99 3.73
C THR A 191 7.85 -2.19 3.29
N TYR A 192 6.53 -2.03 3.30
CA TYR A 192 5.59 -3.03 2.82
C TYR A 192 5.41 -2.97 1.29
N THR A 193 5.67 -1.81 0.67
CA THR A 193 5.24 -1.52 -0.70
C THR A 193 5.84 -2.45 -1.74
N LEU A 194 7.12 -2.77 -1.64
CA LEU A 194 7.80 -3.64 -2.58
C LEU A 194 7.51 -5.12 -2.32
N GLU A 195 7.48 -5.48 -1.03
CA GLU A 195 7.27 -6.87 -0.61
C GLU A 195 5.87 -7.37 -0.97
N THR A 196 4.83 -6.57 -0.73
CA THR A 196 3.45 -6.92 -1.06
C THR A 196 3.24 -7.14 -2.56
N ILE A 197 3.93 -6.38 -3.44
CA ILE A 197 3.87 -6.62 -4.90
C ILE A 197 4.56 -7.93 -5.26
N VAL A 198 5.73 -8.21 -4.69
CA VAL A 198 6.44 -9.46 -4.97
C VAL A 198 5.63 -10.65 -4.47
N GLN A 199 5.07 -10.57 -3.27
CA GLN A 199 4.19 -11.58 -2.71
C GLN A 199 2.99 -11.81 -3.62
N ALA A 200 2.22 -10.77 -3.93
CA ALA A 200 1.02 -10.87 -4.75
C ALA A 200 1.30 -11.49 -6.13
N GLY A 201 2.39 -11.07 -6.79
CA GLY A 201 2.77 -11.64 -8.08
C GLY A 201 3.16 -13.12 -8.00
N ARG A 202 3.76 -13.57 -6.89
CA ARG A 202 4.13 -14.97 -6.67
C ARG A 202 2.94 -15.84 -6.32
N GLU A 203 2.04 -15.34 -5.51
CA GLU A 203 0.82 -16.02 -5.11
C GLU A 203 -0.30 -15.91 -6.16
N LYS A 204 -0.02 -15.22 -7.28
CA LYS A 204 -0.96 -14.98 -8.37
C LYS A 204 -2.25 -14.29 -7.89
N ILE A 205 -2.11 -13.37 -6.94
CA ILE A 205 -3.22 -12.51 -6.52
C ILE A 205 -3.48 -11.50 -7.66
N PRO A 206 -4.71 -11.39 -8.19
CA PRO A 206 -5.04 -10.43 -9.22
C PRO A 206 -4.69 -9.01 -8.79
N MET A 207 -3.84 -8.34 -9.58
CA MET A 207 -3.35 -7.00 -9.25
C MET A 207 -3.35 -6.10 -10.47
N THR A 208 -3.79 -4.87 -10.28
CA THR A 208 -3.77 -3.84 -11.32
C THR A 208 -3.27 -2.50 -10.77
N SER A 209 -3.15 -1.51 -11.64
CA SER A 209 -2.83 -0.14 -11.25
C SER A 209 -3.73 0.86 -11.95
N VAL A 210 -4.02 1.96 -11.27
CA VAL A 210 -4.80 3.07 -11.81
C VAL A 210 -4.03 4.38 -11.68
N PRO A 211 -4.12 5.29 -12.64
CA PRO A 211 -3.47 6.59 -12.53
C PRO A 211 -4.16 7.43 -11.45
N VAL A 212 -3.34 8.01 -10.56
CA VAL A 212 -3.81 8.87 -9.48
C VAL A 212 -3.14 10.23 -9.53
N ARG A 213 -3.83 11.24 -9.04
CA ARG A 213 -3.31 12.60 -8.88
C ARG A 213 -2.52 12.71 -7.57
N THR A 214 -1.61 13.67 -7.53
CA THR A 214 -0.86 14.04 -6.33
C THR A 214 -1.10 15.49 -6.01
N ASN A 215 -1.25 15.79 -4.73
CA ASN A 215 -1.28 17.15 -4.20
C ASN A 215 0.14 17.73 -4.07
N GLY A 216 0.24 19.02 -3.79
CA GLY A 216 1.51 19.64 -3.42
C GLY A 216 2.06 19.07 -2.11
N GLU A 217 3.38 19.08 -1.95
CA GLU A 217 4.00 18.67 -0.69
C GLU A 217 3.68 19.69 0.41
N LEU A 218 3.04 19.25 1.50
CA LEU A 218 2.81 20.07 2.70
C LEU A 218 4.07 20.12 3.58
N ARG A 219 4.94 19.13 3.48
CA ARG A 219 6.21 19.03 4.20
C ARG A 219 7.24 18.15 3.48
N PRO A 220 8.54 18.31 3.75
CA PRO A 220 9.57 17.42 3.22
C PRO A 220 9.37 15.97 3.66
N SER A 221 9.70 15.01 2.78
CA SER A 221 9.62 13.58 3.09
C SER A 221 10.55 13.21 4.25
N ARG A 222 10.02 12.53 5.28
CA ARG A 222 10.78 12.04 6.43
C ARG A 222 11.38 10.64 6.21
N LEU A 223 10.96 9.94 5.15
CA LEU A 223 11.38 8.56 4.92
C LEU A 223 12.81 8.42 4.41
N PHE A 224 13.37 9.49 3.81
CA PHE A 224 14.66 9.39 3.12
C PHE A 224 15.57 10.58 3.43
N ASN A 225 16.60 10.33 4.22
CA ASN A 225 17.68 11.27 4.46
C ASN A 225 18.78 11.20 3.38
N SER A 226 18.81 10.14 2.56
CA SER A 226 19.81 9.91 1.52
C SER A 226 19.26 9.02 0.40
N ILE A 227 19.49 9.43 -0.86
CA ILE A 227 19.12 8.66 -2.05
C ILE A 227 19.84 7.29 -2.07
N TRP A 228 21.11 7.25 -1.72
CA TRP A 228 21.89 6.02 -1.67
C TRP A 228 21.40 5.06 -0.57
N GLY A 229 21.03 5.60 0.60
CA GLY A 229 20.40 4.80 1.66
C GLY A 229 19.09 4.17 1.22
N TYR A 230 18.26 4.93 0.49
CA TYR A 230 17.01 4.42 -0.11
C TYR A 230 17.26 3.29 -1.10
N VAL A 231 18.18 3.50 -2.07
CA VAL A 231 18.49 2.49 -3.09
C VAL A 231 19.01 1.21 -2.45
N LYS A 232 19.96 1.32 -1.50
CA LYS A 232 20.53 0.15 -0.80
C LYS A 232 19.44 -0.63 -0.03
N LYS A 233 18.61 0.04 0.74
CA LYS A 233 17.53 -0.60 1.49
C LYS A 233 16.49 -1.25 0.56
N SER A 234 16.10 -0.56 -0.52
CA SER A 234 15.16 -1.10 -1.51
C SER A 234 15.71 -2.35 -2.21
N MET A 235 16.99 -2.33 -2.61
CA MET A 235 17.64 -3.50 -3.20
C MET A 235 17.69 -4.70 -2.25
N ILE A 236 18.04 -4.47 -0.98
CA ILE A 236 18.03 -5.51 0.05
C ILE A 236 16.61 -6.09 0.20
N THR A 237 15.59 -5.24 0.25
CA THR A 237 14.19 -5.67 0.36
C THR A 237 13.77 -6.54 -0.83
N ILE A 238 14.09 -6.11 -2.05
CA ILE A 238 13.77 -6.86 -3.27
C ILE A 238 14.48 -8.22 -3.28
N ILE A 239 15.77 -8.25 -2.93
CA ILE A 239 16.55 -9.49 -2.89
C ILE A 239 15.98 -10.45 -1.83
N ARG A 240 15.67 -9.94 -0.60
CA ARG A 240 15.05 -10.75 0.45
C ARG A 240 13.70 -11.34 -0.01
N ALA A 241 12.82 -10.50 -0.54
CA ALA A 241 11.54 -10.95 -1.06
C ALA A 241 11.72 -11.98 -2.18
N TYR A 242 12.67 -11.75 -3.10
CA TYR A 242 12.96 -12.72 -4.17
C TYR A 242 13.49 -14.04 -3.63
N MET A 243 14.38 -14.03 -2.64
CA MET A 243 14.92 -15.24 -2.00
C MET A 243 13.82 -16.04 -1.29
N MET A 244 12.88 -15.39 -0.62
CA MET A 244 11.76 -16.07 0.05
C MET A 244 10.90 -16.86 -0.94
N TYR A 245 10.67 -16.32 -2.14
CA TYR A 245 9.77 -16.92 -3.12
C TYR A 245 10.47 -17.76 -4.22
N LYS A 246 11.78 -17.61 -4.41
CA LYS A 246 12.59 -18.42 -5.38
C LYS A 246 13.97 -18.76 -4.83
N PRO A 247 14.05 -19.46 -3.68
CA PRO A 247 15.34 -19.75 -3.04
C PRO A 247 16.30 -20.52 -3.97
N LEU A 248 15.83 -21.58 -4.61
CA LEU A 248 16.67 -22.38 -5.49
C LEU A 248 17.31 -21.58 -6.62
N LYS A 249 16.54 -20.73 -7.33
CA LYS A 249 17.09 -19.89 -8.41
C LYS A 249 18.08 -18.86 -7.89
N CYS A 250 17.81 -18.29 -6.71
CA CYS A 250 18.69 -17.31 -6.10
C CYS A 250 20.03 -17.94 -5.69
N PHE A 251 19.98 -19.07 -5.00
CA PHE A 251 21.18 -19.75 -4.52
C PHE A 251 21.95 -20.40 -5.65
N THR A 252 21.32 -20.99 -6.67
CA THR A 252 22.05 -21.52 -7.84
C THR A 252 22.80 -20.42 -8.57
N PHE A 253 22.20 -19.23 -8.73
CA PHE A 253 22.90 -18.10 -9.34
C PHE A 253 24.09 -17.60 -8.51
N LEU A 254 23.95 -17.60 -7.16
CA LEU A 254 25.03 -17.20 -6.25
C LEU A 254 26.12 -18.28 -6.09
N CYS A 255 25.77 -19.56 -6.25
CA CYS A 255 26.69 -20.69 -6.08
C CYS A 255 27.39 -21.14 -7.39
N ILE A 256 27.00 -20.58 -8.55
CA ILE A 256 27.82 -20.78 -9.76
C ILE A 256 29.09 -19.93 -9.57
N PRO A 257 30.23 -20.53 -9.20
CA PRO A 257 31.47 -19.77 -9.15
C PRO A 257 31.76 -19.25 -10.56
N PRO A 258 32.40 -18.09 -10.71
CA PRO A 258 32.98 -17.73 -11.99
C PRO A 258 34.05 -18.77 -12.32
N ILE A 259 33.62 -19.83 -13.01
CA ILE A 259 34.56 -20.74 -13.68
C ILE A 259 34.87 -20.05 -15.00
N LEU A 260 35.85 -19.17 -14.95
CA LEU A 260 36.73 -18.74 -16.07
C LEU A 260 37.96 -18.07 -15.45
#